data_b386527d8f789e7d3ffcc3ce686b499d
#
_entry.id   b386527d8f789e7d3ffcc3ce686b499d
#
_cell.length_a   1.000
_cell.length_b   1.000
_cell.length_c   1.000
_cell.angle_alpha   90.00
_cell.angle_beta   90.00
_cell.angle_gamma   90.00
#
_symmetry.space_group_name_H-M   'P 1'
#
loop_
_entity.id
_entity.type
_entity.pdbx_description
1 polymer ?
#
loop_
_entity_poly.entity_id
_entity_poly.type
_entity_poly.pdbx_seq_one_letter_code
_entity_poly.pdbx_strand_id
1 'polypeptide(L)'
;MPVAGPALGAAVRHMLTSRGIEYFPSHKPVAVEPVSRTIRFESGASAIYDLLAYVPPHAAPGFVVDTGLASPGGWVKVDPTTLATPFERVWAIGDVTGIPLANGKMLPKAGVFAEGQAEVVARNIVSLVRGVPPTAQFGGEGACFVEMGDGRAGFATGSFYATPDPVVRLRTPGRRWHWLKVLFEKSWFPRWL
;
A
#
# COMPACT_ATOMS: atom_id res chain seq x y z
N MET A 1 1.54 -11.92 1.23
CA MET A 1 1.33 -10.55 1.72
C MET A 1 1.79 -10.46 3.17
N PRO A 2 3.05 -10.09 3.41
CA PRO A 2 3.66 -10.25 4.75
C PRO A 2 3.00 -9.36 5.83
N VAL A 3 2.44 -8.20 5.45
CA VAL A 3 1.84 -7.26 6.41
C VAL A 3 0.45 -7.71 6.86
N ALA A 4 -0.30 -8.39 5.99
CA ALA A 4 -1.69 -8.81 6.26
C ALA A 4 -1.80 -10.21 6.92
N GLY A 5 -0.67 -10.79 7.30
CA GLY A 5 -0.59 -12.05 8.02
C GLY A 5 -0.62 -13.32 7.12
N PRO A 6 -0.29 -14.47 7.72
CA PRO A 6 -0.13 -15.73 6.99
C PRO A 6 -1.44 -16.28 6.42
N ALA A 7 -2.56 -16.07 7.10
CA ALA A 7 -3.88 -16.56 6.66
C ALA A 7 -4.30 -15.93 5.32
N LEU A 8 -4.16 -14.60 5.18
CA LEU A 8 -4.45 -13.93 3.91
C LEU A 8 -3.46 -14.34 2.82
N GLY A 9 -2.18 -14.52 3.16
CA GLY A 9 -1.16 -15.04 2.24
C GLY A 9 -1.52 -16.42 1.68
N ALA A 10 -1.99 -17.32 2.54
CA ALA A 10 -2.45 -18.66 2.13
C ALA A 10 -3.69 -18.60 1.24
N ALA A 11 -4.67 -17.76 1.57
CA ALA A 11 -5.86 -17.55 0.75
C ALA A 11 -5.52 -17.03 -0.66
N VAL A 12 -4.64 -16.03 -0.76
CA VAL A 12 -4.18 -15.51 -2.06
C VAL A 12 -3.44 -16.58 -2.87
N ARG A 13 -2.55 -17.36 -2.23
CA ARG A 13 -1.88 -18.48 -2.89
C ARG A 13 -2.89 -19.46 -3.47
N HIS A 14 -3.86 -19.89 -2.66
CA HIS A 14 -4.91 -20.81 -3.12
C HIS A 14 -5.68 -20.23 -4.31
N MET A 15 -6.02 -18.94 -4.30
CA MET A 15 -6.70 -18.28 -5.39
C MET A 15 -5.88 -18.26 -6.70
N LEU A 16 -4.55 -18.09 -6.62
CA LEU A 16 -3.66 -18.15 -7.78
C LEU A 16 -3.57 -19.58 -8.32
N THR A 17 -3.22 -20.53 -7.47
CA THR A 17 -3.00 -21.92 -7.88
C THR A 17 -4.27 -22.60 -8.41
N SER A 18 -5.46 -22.28 -7.86
CA SER A 18 -6.74 -22.77 -8.38
C SER A 18 -7.09 -22.27 -9.79
N ARG A 19 -6.36 -21.27 -10.27
CA ARG A 19 -6.47 -20.74 -11.65
C ARG A 19 -5.32 -21.16 -12.56
N GLY A 20 -4.50 -22.10 -12.13
CA GLY A 20 -3.33 -22.52 -12.88
C GLY A 20 -2.20 -21.51 -12.93
N ILE A 21 -2.23 -20.49 -12.03
CA ILE A 21 -1.16 -19.49 -11.91
C ILE A 21 -0.10 -20.05 -10.97
N GLU A 22 1.10 -20.26 -11.48
CA GLU A 22 2.23 -20.68 -10.68
C GLU A 22 2.67 -19.55 -9.73
N TYR A 23 3.01 -19.91 -8.51
CA TYR A 23 3.42 -18.96 -7.48
C TYR A 23 4.74 -19.39 -6.84
N PHE A 24 5.77 -18.58 -7.06
CA PHE A 24 7.13 -18.80 -6.58
C PHE A 24 7.49 -17.78 -5.49
N PRO A 25 7.28 -18.07 -4.20
CA PRO A 25 7.71 -17.21 -3.11
C PRO A 25 9.24 -17.18 -3.02
N SER A 26 9.78 -16.13 -2.40
CA SER A 26 11.24 -15.96 -2.19
C SER A 26 12.06 -15.86 -3.48
N HIS A 27 11.44 -15.54 -4.59
CA HIS A 27 12.09 -15.27 -5.87
C HIS A 27 12.25 -13.76 -6.05
N LYS A 28 13.20 -13.14 -5.32
CA LYS A 28 13.48 -11.72 -5.42
C LYS A 28 14.27 -11.45 -6.71
N PRO A 29 13.74 -10.65 -7.65
CA PRO A 29 14.44 -10.29 -8.87
C PRO A 29 15.70 -9.45 -8.56
N VAL A 30 16.80 -9.76 -9.24
CA VAL A 30 18.06 -8.99 -9.14
C VAL A 30 18.51 -8.46 -10.49
N ALA A 31 18.11 -9.07 -11.60
CA ALA A 31 18.41 -8.59 -12.94
C ALA A 31 17.35 -9.01 -13.93
N VAL A 32 17.17 -8.19 -14.96
CA VAL A 32 16.36 -8.49 -16.14
C VAL A 32 17.25 -8.34 -17.37
N GLU A 33 17.27 -9.37 -18.21
CA GLU A 33 18.02 -9.41 -19.48
C GLU A 33 17.00 -9.29 -20.63
N PRO A 34 16.78 -8.10 -21.18
CA PRO A 34 15.69 -7.90 -22.16
C PRO A 34 15.89 -8.68 -23.45
N VAL A 35 17.14 -8.83 -23.91
CA VAL A 35 17.45 -9.51 -25.17
C VAL A 35 17.16 -11.01 -25.10
N SER A 36 17.55 -11.67 -24.03
CA SER A 36 17.28 -13.09 -23.79
C SER A 36 15.93 -13.32 -23.13
N ARG A 37 15.17 -12.26 -22.79
CA ARG A 37 13.91 -12.32 -22.06
C ARG A 37 14.03 -13.15 -20.78
N THR A 38 15.11 -12.96 -20.03
CA THR A 38 15.39 -13.72 -18.85
C THR A 38 15.38 -12.82 -17.60
N ILE A 39 14.69 -13.27 -16.56
CA ILE A 39 14.77 -12.67 -15.23
C ILE A 39 15.63 -13.56 -14.32
N ARG A 40 16.55 -12.95 -13.58
CA ARG A 40 17.39 -13.65 -12.60
C ARG A 40 16.98 -13.27 -11.18
N PHE A 41 17.03 -14.24 -10.30
CA PHE A 41 16.63 -14.10 -8.91
C PHE A 41 17.84 -14.21 -7.98
N GLU A 42 17.74 -13.62 -6.78
CA GLU A 42 18.78 -13.63 -5.74
C GLU A 42 19.20 -15.06 -5.34
N SER A 43 18.31 -16.03 -5.47
CA SER A 43 18.57 -17.46 -5.23
C SER A 43 19.49 -18.12 -6.28
N GLY A 44 19.84 -17.43 -7.36
CA GLY A 44 20.55 -17.99 -8.51
C GLY A 44 19.61 -18.63 -9.55
N ALA A 45 18.34 -18.81 -9.26
CA ALA A 45 17.34 -19.27 -10.23
C ALA A 45 17.10 -18.22 -11.33
N SER A 46 16.59 -18.67 -12.48
CA SER A 46 16.19 -17.80 -13.57
C SER A 46 14.88 -18.28 -14.19
N ALA A 47 14.17 -17.38 -14.86
CA ALA A 47 12.98 -17.69 -15.64
C ALA A 47 12.97 -16.91 -16.96
N ILE A 48 12.46 -17.54 -18.01
CA ILE A 48 12.24 -16.92 -19.32
C ILE A 48 10.80 -16.38 -19.33
N TYR A 49 10.58 -15.25 -19.99
CA TYR A 49 9.26 -14.64 -20.13
C TYR A 49 8.99 -14.20 -21.57
N ASP A 50 7.73 -14.26 -21.97
CA ASP A 50 7.25 -13.64 -23.19
C ASP A 50 6.80 -12.19 -22.94
N LEU A 51 6.14 -11.97 -21.82
CA LEU A 51 5.74 -10.66 -21.30
C LEU A 51 6.12 -10.56 -19.83
N LEU A 52 6.81 -9.51 -19.46
CA LEU A 52 7.16 -9.20 -18.08
C LEU A 52 6.35 -8.01 -17.59
N ALA A 53 5.47 -8.24 -16.63
CA ALA A 53 4.84 -7.18 -15.83
C ALA A 53 5.44 -7.21 -14.41
N TYR A 54 6.13 -6.15 -14.02
CA TYR A 54 6.82 -6.14 -12.75
C TYR A 54 6.68 -4.79 -12.04
N VAL A 55 6.70 -4.84 -10.70
CA VAL A 55 6.71 -3.65 -9.84
C VAL A 55 8.13 -3.45 -9.34
N PRO A 56 8.80 -2.35 -9.76
CA PRO A 56 10.17 -2.06 -9.30
C PRO A 56 10.20 -1.71 -7.81
N PRO A 57 11.36 -1.80 -7.15
CA PRO A 57 11.53 -1.31 -5.80
C PRO A 57 11.14 0.17 -5.70
N HIS A 58 10.28 0.49 -4.75
CA HIS A 58 9.86 1.85 -4.50
C HIS A 58 10.95 2.60 -3.73
N ALA A 59 11.12 3.89 -4.02
CA ALA A 59 12.00 4.79 -3.31
C ALA A 59 11.32 6.17 -3.13
N ALA A 60 11.73 6.90 -2.12
CA ALA A 60 11.32 8.30 -2.01
C ALA A 60 11.87 9.11 -3.20
N PRO A 61 11.13 10.09 -3.74
CA PRO A 61 11.62 10.97 -4.79
C PRO A 61 12.91 11.67 -4.38
N GLY A 62 13.84 11.85 -5.34
CA GLY A 62 15.15 12.46 -5.08
C GLY A 62 15.07 13.81 -4.38
N PHE A 63 14.17 14.70 -4.82
CA PHE A 63 13.99 16.01 -4.21
C PHE A 63 13.60 15.95 -2.71
N VAL A 64 12.90 14.89 -2.26
CA VAL A 64 12.55 14.70 -0.85
C VAL A 64 13.79 14.33 -0.04
N VAL A 65 14.71 13.56 -0.63
CA VAL A 65 16.01 13.25 -0.02
C VAL A 65 16.87 14.50 0.05
N ASP A 66 16.92 15.27 -1.01
CA ASP A 66 17.73 16.51 -1.13
C ASP A 66 17.30 17.58 -0.11
N THR A 67 16.01 17.60 0.30
CA THR A 67 15.53 18.50 1.35
C THR A 67 15.84 18.04 2.77
N GLY A 68 16.39 16.84 2.94
CA GLY A 68 16.65 16.26 4.26
C GLY A 68 15.40 15.69 4.96
N LEU A 69 14.23 15.67 4.30
CA LEU A 69 13.00 15.08 4.84
C LEU A 69 13.09 13.55 4.93
N ALA A 70 13.84 12.92 4.06
CA ALA A 70 14.14 11.50 4.10
C ALA A 70 15.63 11.23 3.97
N SER A 71 16.12 10.17 4.61
CA SER A 71 17.48 9.67 4.37
C SER A 71 17.57 8.97 3.00
N PRO A 72 18.75 8.88 2.38
CA PRO A 72 18.96 8.11 1.16
C PRO A 72 18.43 6.67 1.29
N GLY A 73 17.60 6.24 0.32
CA GLY A 73 16.94 4.94 0.35
C GLY A 73 15.84 4.78 1.40
N GLY A 74 15.55 5.82 2.19
CA GLY A 74 14.54 5.84 3.22
C GLY A 74 13.24 6.52 2.79
N TRP A 75 12.35 6.67 3.76
CA TRP A 75 11.05 7.30 3.64
C TRP A 75 10.95 8.47 4.62
N VAL A 76 10.04 9.40 4.36
CA VAL A 76 9.78 10.50 5.29
C VAL A 76 9.21 9.93 6.60
N LYS A 77 9.87 10.25 7.70
CA LYS A 77 9.38 9.90 9.05
C LYS A 77 8.28 10.88 9.45
N VAL A 78 7.17 10.34 9.93
CA VAL A 78 6.04 11.12 10.42
C VAL A 78 5.52 10.54 11.72
N ASP A 79 4.83 11.36 12.50
CA ASP A 79 3.95 10.85 13.55
C ASP A 79 2.84 10.02 12.89
N PRO A 80 2.59 8.78 13.31
CA PRO A 80 1.67 7.88 12.61
C PRO A 80 0.21 8.35 12.65
N THR A 81 -0.17 9.19 13.59
CA THR A 81 -1.55 9.65 13.79
C THR A 81 -1.81 11.04 13.20
N THR A 82 -0.88 11.96 13.37
CA THR A 82 -1.03 13.35 12.92
C THR A 82 -0.35 13.62 11.57
N LEU A 83 0.50 12.69 11.11
CA LEU A 83 1.31 12.80 9.87
C LEU A 83 2.30 13.97 9.87
N ALA A 84 2.53 14.59 11.03
CA ALA A 84 3.51 15.65 11.18
C ALA A 84 4.94 15.09 11.03
N THR A 85 5.78 15.83 10.35
CA THR A 85 7.23 15.56 10.29
C THR A 85 7.93 16.21 11.51
N PRO A 86 9.22 15.95 11.74
CA PRO A 86 10.00 16.68 12.75
C PRO A 86 10.15 18.19 12.44
N PHE A 87 9.82 18.64 11.24
CA PHE A 87 9.88 20.04 10.86
C PHE A 87 8.54 20.72 11.14
N GLU A 88 8.61 21.91 11.74
CA GLU A 88 7.42 22.68 12.08
C GLU A 88 6.59 23.02 10.82
N ARG A 89 5.28 22.78 10.89
CA ARG A 89 4.31 23.03 9.81
C ARG A 89 4.59 22.27 8.51
N VAL A 90 5.27 21.14 8.61
CA VAL A 90 5.52 20.23 7.49
C VAL A 90 4.90 18.87 7.80
N TRP A 91 4.05 18.39 6.90
CA TRP A 91 3.44 17.07 6.95
C TRP A 91 3.85 16.26 5.73
N ALA A 92 3.84 14.95 5.86
CA ALA A 92 3.99 14.05 4.73
C ALA A 92 2.91 12.97 4.79
N ILE A 93 2.36 12.62 3.62
CA ILE A 93 1.25 11.67 3.48
C ILE A 93 1.50 10.73 2.31
N GLY A 94 0.80 9.60 2.31
CA GLY A 94 0.84 8.62 1.22
C GLY A 94 2.16 7.86 1.12
N ASP A 95 2.49 7.46 -0.08
CA ASP A 95 3.56 6.50 -0.35
C ASP A 95 4.96 7.00 0.01
N VAL A 96 5.15 8.31 0.14
CA VAL A 96 6.43 8.90 0.56
C VAL A 96 6.74 8.66 2.04
N THR A 97 5.73 8.31 2.86
CA THR A 97 5.90 8.15 4.31
C THR A 97 6.38 6.75 4.70
N GLY A 98 7.19 6.66 5.75
CA GLY A 98 7.59 5.42 6.39
C GLY A 98 6.96 5.29 7.77
N ILE A 99 5.83 4.60 7.86
CA ILE A 99 5.09 4.41 9.11
C ILE A 99 5.29 2.97 9.59
N PRO A 100 6.06 2.75 10.67
CA PRO A 100 6.26 1.41 11.21
C PRO A 100 4.99 0.93 11.95
N LEU A 101 4.69 -0.36 11.81
CA LEU A 101 3.62 -1.05 12.50
C LEU A 101 4.16 -1.82 13.71
N ALA A 102 3.27 -2.23 14.60
CA ALA A 102 3.62 -2.96 15.83
C ALA A 102 4.40 -4.27 15.55
N ASN A 103 4.13 -4.91 14.43
CA ASN A 103 4.83 -6.15 14.03
C ASN A 103 6.18 -5.92 13.32
N GLY A 104 6.73 -4.71 13.36
CA GLY A 104 8.01 -4.34 12.75
C GLY A 104 7.99 -4.15 11.23
N LYS A 105 6.82 -4.26 10.59
CA LYS A 105 6.63 -3.98 9.15
C LYS A 105 6.18 -2.55 8.94
N MET A 106 6.22 -2.08 7.70
CA MET A 106 5.72 -0.75 7.34
C MET A 106 4.25 -0.80 6.91
N LEU A 107 3.51 0.28 7.16
CA LEU A 107 2.18 0.47 6.59
C LEU A 107 2.26 0.31 5.07
N PRO A 108 1.38 -0.50 4.45
CA PRO A 108 1.39 -0.67 3.01
C PRO A 108 1.18 0.65 2.28
N LYS A 109 1.87 0.81 1.16
CA LYS A 109 1.69 1.96 0.29
C LYS A 109 0.46 1.73 -0.58
N ALA A 110 -0.62 2.46 -0.26
CA ALA A 110 -1.89 2.32 -0.96
C ALA A 110 -2.70 3.62 -0.91
N GLY A 111 -3.40 3.93 -2.00
CA GLY A 111 -4.18 5.15 -2.15
C GLY A 111 -5.21 5.38 -1.04
N VAL A 112 -5.83 4.31 -0.51
CA VAL A 112 -6.80 4.42 0.59
C VAL A 112 -6.18 5.00 1.87
N PHE A 113 -4.92 4.68 2.16
CA PHE A 113 -4.23 5.29 3.30
C PHE A 113 -3.85 6.73 2.99
N ALA A 114 -3.36 7.00 1.78
CA ALA A 114 -3.03 8.36 1.35
C ALA A 114 -4.25 9.31 1.44
N GLU A 115 -5.44 8.84 1.02
CA GLU A 115 -6.70 9.59 1.12
C GLU A 115 -7.06 9.89 2.59
N GLY A 116 -7.08 8.87 3.44
CA GLY A 116 -7.39 9.05 4.87
C GLY A 116 -6.39 9.95 5.59
N GLN A 117 -5.10 9.84 5.24
CA GLN A 117 -4.05 10.71 5.76
C GLN A 117 -4.24 12.16 5.29
N ALA A 118 -4.61 12.37 4.02
CA ALA A 118 -4.87 13.70 3.46
C ALA A 118 -6.04 14.40 4.17
N GLU A 119 -7.12 13.66 4.45
CA GLU A 119 -8.26 14.21 5.22
C GLU A 119 -7.85 14.67 6.63
N VAL A 120 -7.03 13.88 7.32
CA VAL A 120 -6.53 14.22 8.66
C VAL A 120 -5.67 15.47 8.62
N VAL A 121 -4.71 15.51 7.71
CA VAL A 121 -3.81 16.67 7.56
C VAL A 121 -4.58 17.93 7.19
N ALA A 122 -5.51 17.85 6.23
CA ALA A 122 -6.33 18.99 5.83
C ALA A 122 -7.14 19.55 7.00
N ARG A 123 -7.79 18.70 7.79
CA ARG A 123 -8.54 19.10 8.99
C ARG A 123 -7.62 19.78 10.03
N ASN A 124 -6.45 19.22 10.26
CA ASN A 124 -5.48 19.77 11.21
C ASN A 124 -4.93 21.11 10.75
N ILE A 125 -4.63 21.29 9.46
CA ILE A 125 -4.22 22.57 8.89
C ILE A 125 -5.32 23.63 9.05
N VAL A 126 -6.57 23.28 8.74
CA VAL A 126 -7.71 24.21 8.93
C VAL A 126 -7.86 24.61 10.40
N SER A 127 -7.68 23.67 11.34
CA SER A 127 -7.71 23.99 12.77
C SER A 127 -6.62 24.99 13.14
N LEU A 128 -5.37 24.77 12.70
CA LEU A 128 -4.24 25.66 12.95
C LEU A 128 -4.47 27.07 12.38
N VAL A 129 -4.99 27.16 11.14
CA VAL A 129 -5.32 28.46 10.51
C VAL A 129 -6.39 29.22 11.31
N ARG A 130 -7.31 28.51 11.94
CA ARG A 130 -8.38 29.07 12.79
C ARG A 130 -7.93 29.35 14.23
N GLY A 131 -6.68 29.06 14.57
CA GLY A 131 -6.15 29.25 15.94
C GLY A 131 -6.73 28.26 16.96
N VAL A 132 -7.25 27.11 16.51
CA VAL A 132 -7.75 26.04 17.39
C VAL A 132 -6.81 24.84 17.34
N PRO A 133 -6.70 24.06 18.44
CA PRO A 133 -5.84 22.88 18.49
C PRO A 133 -6.25 21.83 17.43
N PRO A 134 -5.31 21.22 16.68
CA PRO A 134 -5.57 20.13 15.78
C PRO A 134 -5.88 18.86 16.57
N THR A 135 -6.98 18.18 16.23
CA THR A 135 -7.44 16.96 16.95
C THR A 135 -7.68 15.77 16.05
N ALA A 136 -7.64 15.96 14.71
CA ALA A 136 -7.84 14.87 13.78
C ALA A 136 -6.67 13.89 13.82
N GLN A 137 -6.99 12.59 13.82
CA GLN A 137 -6.01 11.50 13.87
C GLN A 137 -6.32 10.44 12.83
N PHE A 138 -5.27 9.90 12.22
CA PHE A 138 -5.32 8.76 11.33
C PHE A 138 -5.20 7.48 12.15
N GLY A 139 -6.16 6.57 12.01
CA GLY A 139 -6.25 5.33 12.81
C GLY A 139 -5.66 4.10 12.13
N GLY A 140 -5.14 4.22 10.89
CA GLY A 140 -4.58 3.07 10.17
C GLY A 140 -5.62 2.14 9.56
N GLU A 141 -6.88 2.58 9.43
CA GLU A 141 -7.93 1.81 8.75
C GLU A 141 -7.76 1.90 7.23
N GLY A 142 -8.04 0.79 6.56
CA GLY A 142 -8.02 0.73 5.11
C GLY A 142 -8.96 -0.32 4.55
N ALA A 143 -9.41 -0.10 3.31
CA ALA A 143 -10.21 -1.03 2.55
C ALA A 143 -9.69 -1.15 1.12
N CYS A 144 -9.75 -2.35 0.55
CA CYS A 144 -9.25 -2.59 -0.80
C CYS A 144 -10.10 -3.64 -1.51
N PHE A 145 -10.35 -3.41 -2.79
CA PHE A 145 -10.89 -4.43 -3.68
C PHE A 145 -9.73 -5.27 -4.22
N VAL A 146 -9.94 -6.58 -4.30
CA VAL A 146 -9.00 -7.52 -4.90
C VAL A 146 -9.69 -8.15 -6.11
N GLU A 147 -9.38 -7.63 -7.30
CA GLU A 147 -9.90 -8.20 -8.56
C GLU A 147 -9.38 -9.61 -8.78
N MET A 148 -10.28 -10.48 -9.21
CA MET A 148 -10.00 -11.91 -9.32
C MET A 148 -10.28 -12.48 -10.72
N GLY A 149 -10.61 -11.63 -11.68
CA GLY A 149 -11.09 -12.05 -12.99
C GLY A 149 -12.56 -12.49 -12.98
N ASP A 150 -13.10 -12.76 -14.16
CA ASP A 150 -14.47 -13.26 -14.38
C ASP A 150 -15.57 -12.38 -13.77
N GLY A 151 -15.35 -11.06 -13.70
CA GLY A 151 -16.27 -10.12 -13.08
C GLY A 151 -16.49 -10.35 -11.59
N ARG A 152 -15.49 -10.86 -10.89
CA ARG A 152 -15.53 -11.12 -9.44
C ARG A 152 -14.38 -10.39 -8.75
N ALA A 153 -14.67 -9.86 -7.57
CA ALA A 153 -13.66 -9.29 -6.68
C ALA A 153 -13.86 -9.77 -5.23
N GLY A 154 -12.79 -9.79 -4.47
CA GLY A 154 -12.81 -9.79 -3.01
C GLY A 154 -12.85 -8.36 -2.48
N PHE A 155 -13.29 -8.20 -1.23
CA PHE A 155 -13.23 -6.94 -0.50
C PHE A 155 -12.52 -7.18 0.83
N ALA A 156 -11.40 -6.52 1.02
CA ALA A 156 -10.61 -6.60 2.25
C ALA A 156 -10.78 -5.31 3.05
N THR A 157 -10.97 -5.43 4.36
CA THR A 157 -10.91 -4.32 5.31
C THR A 157 -9.85 -4.61 6.35
N GLY A 158 -9.14 -3.60 6.83
CA GLY A 158 -8.09 -3.80 7.81
C GLY A 158 -7.94 -2.66 8.79
N SER A 159 -7.59 -2.99 10.03
CA SER A 159 -7.05 -2.09 11.02
C SER A 159 -5.56 -2.40 11.16
N PHE A 160 -4.73 -1.54 10.58
CA PHE A 160 -3.29 -1.78 10.48
C PHE A 160 -2.53 -1.35 11.73
N TYR A 161 -3.11 -0.48 12.55
CA TYR A 161 -2.54 -0.07 13.84
C TYR A 161 -2.93 -1.00 15.00
N ALA A 162 -3.67 -2.08 14.71
CA ALA A 162 -3.96 -3.09 15.72
C ALA A 162 -2.67 -3.76 16.22
N THR A 163 -2.66 -4.10 17.52
CA THR A 163 -1.53 -4.75 18.19
C THR A 163 -1.92 -6.15 18.65
N PRO A 164 -1.03 -7.14 18.62
CA PRO A 164 0.37 -7.07 18.16
C PRO A 164 0.52 -7.08 16.63
N ASP A 165 -0.50 -7.45 15.88
CA ASP A 165 -0.50 -7.57 14.43
C ASP A 165 -1.70 -6.86 13.80
N PRO A 166 -1.57 -6.37 12.56
CA PRO A 166 -2.70 -5.88 11.77
C PRO A 166 -3.83 -6.90 11.64
N VAL A 167 -5.06 -6.44 11.80
CA VAL A 167 -6.26 -7.28 11.65
C VAL A 167 -6.86 -7.01 10.27
N VAL A 168 -6.70 -7.95 9.34
CA VAL A 168 -7.25 -7.85 7.99
C VAL A 168 -8.29 -8.92 7.76
N ARG A 169 -9.46 -8.53 7.26
CA ARG A 169 -10.58 -9.42 6.96
C ARG A 169 -10.91 -9.37 5.48
N LEU A 170 -10.79 -10.52 4.80
CA LEU A 170 -11.21 -10.68 3.41
C LEU A 170 -12.63 -11.23 3.36
N ARG A 171 -13.54 -10.54 2.71
CA ARG A 171 -14.89 -11.00 2.41
C ARG A 171 -14.87 -12.00 1.27
N THR A 172 -15.79 -12.98 1.33
CA THR A 172 -15.93 -13.99 0.26
C THR A 172 -16.07 -13.30 -1.10
N PRO A 173 -15.22 -13.66 -2.08
CA PRO A 173 -15.23 -13.06 -3.40
C PRO A 173 -16.54 -13.27 -4.13
N GLY A 174 -17.01 -12.22 -4.84
CA GLY A 174 -18.26 -12.28 -5.56
C GLY A 174 -18.44 -11.12 -6.55
N ARG A 175 -19.45 -11.25 -7.41
CA ARG A 175 -19.79 -10.24 -8.43
C ARG A 175 -20.19 -8.89 -7.81
N ARG A 176 -20.83 -8.90 -6.63
CA ARG A 176 -21.23 -7.68 -5.92
C ARG A 176 -20.03 -6.76 -5.63
N TRP A 177 -18.89 -7.33 -5.25
CA TRP A 177 -17.69 -6.55 -4.95
C TRP A 177 -17.04 -5.98 -6.21
N HIS A 178 -17.09 -6.71 -7.32
CA HIS A 178 -16.68 -6.18 -8.62
C HIS A 178 -17.53 -4.97 -9.02
N TRP A 179 -18.87 -5.06 -8.94
CA TRP A 179 -19.74 -3.93 -9.24
C TRP A 179 -19.54 -2.74 -8.31
N LEU A 180 -19.32 -2.97 -7.02
CA LEU A 180 -19.00 -1.91 -6.07
C LEU A 180 -17.66 -1.24 -6.40
N LYS A 181 -16.65 -2.01 -6.83
CA LYS A 181 -15.38 -1.46 -7.31
C LYS A 181 -15.58 -0.58 -8.55
N VAL A 182 -16.34 -1.04 -9.53
CA VAL A 182 -16.65 -0.26 -10.74
C VAL A 182 -17.38 1.04 -10.39
N LEU A 183 -18.34 0.98 -9.45
CA LEU A 183 -19.02 2.17 -8.95
C LEU A 183 -18.05 3.13 -8.25
N PHE A 184 -17.18 2.61 -7.39
CA PHE A 184 -16.15 3.40 -6.73
C PHE A 184 -15.25 4.11 -7.75
N GLU A 185 -14.73 3.41 -8.75
CA GLU A 185 -13.90 3.98 -9.82
C GLU A 185 -14.62 5.10 -10.58
N LYS A 186 -15.90 4.87 -10.94
CA LYS A 186 -16.71 5.89 -11.63
C LYS A 186 -17.05 7.10 -10.76
N SER A 187 -17.17 6.91 -9.45
CA SER A 187 -17.50 7.99 -8.51
C SER A 187 -16.27 8.81 -8.09
N TRP A 188 -15.05 8.31 -8.35
CA TRP A 188 -13.82 8.96 -7.93
C TRP A 188 -13.66 10.36 -8.53
N PHE A 189 -13.76 10.47 -9.85
CA PHE A 189 -13.59 11.75 -10.54
C PHE A 189 -14.62 12.81 -10.12
N PRO A 190 -15.95 12.53 -10.12
CA PRO A 190 -16.94 13.49 -9.66
C PRO A 190 -16.79 13.93 -8.19
N ARG A 191 -16.10 13.11 -7.37
CA ARG A 191 -15.88 13.42 -5.95
C ARG A 191 -14.71 14.39 -5.76
N TRP A 192 -13.68 14.34 -6.63
CA TRP A 192 -12.42 15.03 -6.41
C TRP A 192 -12.06 16.07 -7.48
N LEU A 193 -12.77 16.10 -8.59
CA LEU A 193 -12.62 17.02 -9.71
C LEU A 193 -13.95 17.73 -10.00
#